data_e39bba3efb4688807e76110604690d3b
#
_entry.id   e39bba3efb4688807e76110604690d3b
#
_cell.length_a   1.000
_cell.length_b   1.000
_cell.length_c   1.000
_cell.angle_alpha   90.00
_cell.angle_beta   90.00
_cell.angle_gamma   90.00
#
_symmetry.space_group_name_H-M   'P 1'
#
loop_
_entity.id
_entity.type
_entity.pdbx_description
1 polymer ?
#
loop_
_entity_poly.entity_id
_entity_poly.type
_entity_poly.pdbx_seq_one_letter_code
_entity_poly.pdbx_strand_id
1 'polypeptide(L)'
;ACYDAYGARAAAVGAEGRLVSQYTFSESWISWEMHPAGAEVVICVAGSMVLVQEFPDGQLAEVALAAGDYAINPPGVWHTADVAESATAIFITAGEGTEHRPR
;
A
#
# COMPACT_ATOMS: atom_id res chain seq x y z
N ALA A 1 1.54 2.21 16.69
CA ALA A 1 0.98 1.92 15.37
C ALA A 1 1.42 0.56 14.87
N CYS A 2 0.63 -0.07 13.99
CA CYS A 2 0.93 -1.43 13.55
C CYS A 2 2.26 -1.55 12.79
N TYR A 3 2.69 -0.49 12.09
CA TYR A 3 3.97 -0.52 11.37
C TYR A 3 5.16 -0.49 12.32
N ASP A 4 5.06 0.18 13.46
CA ASP A 4 6.13 0.17 14.47
C ASP A 4 6.28 -1.23 15.07
N ALA A 5 5.18 -1.87 15.43
CA ALA A 5 5.20 -3.23 15.96
C ALA A 5 5.69 -4.24 14.92
N TYR A 6 5.27 -4.07 13.66
CA TYR A 6 5.71 -4.91 12.57
C TYR A 6 7.21 -4.74 12.31
N GLY A 7 7.71 -3.50 12.32
CA GLY A 7 9.13 -3.21 12.13
C GLY A 7 10.01 -3.94 13.15
N ALA A 8 9.60 -3.95 14.42
CA ALA A 8 10.32 -4.68 15.46
C ALA A 8 10.35 -6.20 15.19
N ARG A 9 9.22 -6.77 14.78
CA ARG A 9 9.17 -8.20 14.44
C ARG A 9 9.96 -8.52 13.17
N ALA A 10 9.87 -7.68 12.15
CA ALA A 10 10.62 -7.89 10.91
C ALA A 10 12.12 -7.83 11.16
N ALA A 11 12.60 -6.96 12.03
CA ALA A 11 14.00 -6.90 12.41
C ALA A 11 14.45 -8.19 13.10
N ALA A 12 13.56 -8.82 13.89
CA ALA A 12 13.87 -10.07 14.60
C ALA A 12 13.88 -11.28 13.67
N VAL A 13 13.05 -11.32 12.63
CA VAL A 13 12.89 -12.46 11.72
C VAL A 13 13.49 -12.23 10.33
N GLY A 14 14.01 -11.02 10.06
CA GLY A 14 14.57 -10.63 8.78
C GLY A 14 13.54 -10.01 7.82
N ALA A 15 14.01 -9.70 6.61
CA ALA A 15 13.21 -8.97 5.62
C ALA A 15 12.10 -9.83 4.98
N GLU A 16 12.03 -11.12 5.27
CA GLU A 16 11.01 -12.01 4.71
C GLU A 16 9.65 -11.86 5.39
N GLY A 17 9.60 -11.25 6.57
CA GLY A 17 8.34 -11.02 7.28
C GLY A 17 7.41 -10.09 6.50
N ARG A 18 6.10 -10.37 6.55
CA ARG A 18 5.07 -9.56 5.91
C ARG A 18 3.99 -9.19 6.91
N LEU A 19 3.52 -7.93 6.81
CA LEU A 19 2.36 -7.48 7.56
C LEU A 19 1.13 -7.66 6.67
N VAL A 20 0.11 -8.32 7.22
CA VAL A 20 -1.20 -8.41 6.56
C VAL A 20 -2.18 -7.55 7.35
N SER A 21 -2.81 -6.60 6.68
CA SER A 21 -3.74 -5.69 7.32
C SER A 21 -4.94 -5.42 6.41
N GLN A 22 -6.05 -5.01 7.01
CA GLN A 22 -7.26 -4.64 6.28
C GLN A 22 -7.75 -3.30 6.79
N TYR A 23 -8.07 -2.40 5.86
CA TYR A 23 -8.61 -1.08 6.17
C TYR A 23 -9.80 -0.76 5.29
N THR A 24 -10.72 0.03 5.84
CA THR A 24 -11.82 0.63 5.08
C THR A 24 -11.60 2.13 4.99
N PHE A 25 -11.71 2.65 3.77
CA PHE A 25 -11.51 4.07 3.47
C PHE A 25 -12.81 4.65 2.94
N SER A 26 -13.18 5.84 3.39
CA SER A 26 -14.30 6.63 2.85
C SER A 26 -13.84 7.89 2.14
N GLU A 27 -12.53 8.13 2.10
CA GLU A 27 -11.91 9.29 1.46
C GLU A 27 -10.61 8.87 0.79
N SER A 28 -10.17 9.66 -0.17
CA SER A 28 -8.85 9.49 -0.78
C SER A 28 -7.74 9.66 0.27
N TRP A 29 -6.62 9.00 0.06
CA TRP A 29 -5.48 9.13 0.96
C TRP A 29 -4.89 10.54 0.89
N ILE A 30 -4.37 11.01 2.01
CA ILE A 30 -3.74 12.33 2.11
C ILE A 30 -2.22 12.25 1.96
N SER A 31 -1.68 11.06 1.82
CA SER A 31 -0.23 10.84 1.73
C SER A 31 0.10 9.78 0.70
N TRP A 32 1.35 9.80 0.25
CA TRP A 32 1.97 8.72 -0.50
C TRP A 32 2.72 7.82 0.45
N GLU A 33 2.84 6.53 0.10
CA GLU A 33 3.66 5.56 0.82
C GLU A 33 4.61 4.87 -0.13
N MET A 34 5.74 4.42 0.41
CA MET A 34 6.72 3.65 -0.34
C MET A 34 7.33 2.59 0.57
N HIS A 35 7.45 1.38 0.05
CA HIS A 35 8.00 0.23 0.79
C HIS A 35 9.28 -0.24 0.12
N PRO A 36 10.46 0.09 0.68
CA PRO A 36 11.73 -0.29 0.03
C PRO A 36 12.10 -1.76 0.22
N ALA A 37 11.56 -2.42 1.26
CA ALA A 37 11.97 -3.77 1.62
C ALA A 37 11.37 -4.86 0.73
N GLY A 38 10.30 -4.58 -0.01
CA GLY A 38 9.68 -5.55 -0.90
C GLY A 38 8.40 -5.03 -1.53
N ALA A 39 7.85 -5.82 -2.44
CA ALA A 39 6.58 -5.49 -3.08
C ALA A 39 5.42 -5.57 -2.08
N GLU A 40 4.41 -4.75 -2.31
CA GLU A 40 3.15 -4.79 -1.56
C GLU A 40 2.04 -5.28 -2.48
N VAL A 41 1.22 -6.20 -1.98
CA VAL A 41 -0.01 -6.61 -2.66
C VAL A 41 -1.18 -5.87 -2.04
N VAL A 42 -2.01 -5.25 -2.89
CA VAL A 42 -3.24 -4.57 -2.49
C VAL A 42 -4.41 -5.30 -3.12
N ILE A 43 -5.32 -5.81 -2.30
CA ILE A 43 -6.50 -6.54 -2.76
C ILE A 43 -7.74 -5.75 -2.34
N CYS A 44 -8.51 -5.27 -3.31
CA CYS A 44 -9.79 -4.64 -3.02
C CYS A 44 -10.83 -5.73 -2.76
N VAL A 45 -11.47 -5.70 -1.58
CA VAL A 45 -12.45 -6.72 -1.20
C VAL A 45 -13.88 -6.19 -1.17
N ALA A 46 -14.04 -4.88 -1.12
CA ALA A 46 -15.37 -4.23 -1.17
C ALA A 46 -15.22 -2.81 -1.69
N GLY A 47 -16.25 -2.30 -2.38
CA GLY A 47 -16.22 -0.97 -2.97
C GLY A 47 -15.27 -0.88 -4.16
N SER A 48 -14.65 0.29 -4.32
CA SER A 48 -13.70 0.52 -5.41
C SER A 48 -12.71 1.60 -5.04
N MET A 49 -11.52 1.53 -5.64
CA MET A 49 -10.47 2.51 -5.44
C MET A 49 -9.61 2.62 -6.70
N VAL A 50 -8.91 3.73 -6.85
CA VAL A 50 -7.90 3.89 -7.88
C VAL A 50 -6.55 4.02 -7.19
N LEU A 51 -5.68 3.04 -7.43
CA LEU A 51 -4.32 3.06 -6.95
C LEU A 51 -3.48 3.89 -7.92
N VAL A 52 -2.74 4.86 -7.41
CA VAL A 52 -1.85 5.70 -8.23
C VAL A 52 -0.42 5.37 -7.85
N GLN A 53 0.38 5.00 -8.83
CA GLN A 53 1.79 4.63 -8.65
C GLN A 53 2.68 5.65 -9.34
N GLU A 54 3.73 6.09 -8.65
CA GLU A 54 4.75 6.98 -9.23
C GLU A 54 6.07 6.21 -9.32
N PHE A 55 6.52 5.99 -10.54
CA PHE A 55 7.75 5.26 -10.82
C PHE A 55 8.97 6.19 -10.72
N PRO A 56 10.20 5.62 -10.60
CA PRO A 56 11.40 6.42 -10.42
C PRO A 56 11.67 7.45 -11.54
N ASP A 57 11.16 7.19 -12.74
CA ASP A 57 11.28 8.13 -13.88
C ASP A 57 10.24 9.26 -13.83
N GLY A 58 9.39 9.29 -12.79
CA GLY A 58 8.35 10.28 -12.63
C GLY A 58 7.04 9.95 -13.33
N GLN A 59 6.97 8.85 -14.07
CA GLN A 59 5.72 8.44 -14.71
C GLN A 59 4.72 7.94 -13.68
N LEU A 60 3.45 8.26 -13.93
CA LEU A 60 2.34 7.82 -13.08
C LEU A 60 1.57 6.72 -13.79
N ALA A 61 1.11 5.73 -13.02
CA ALA A 61 0.17 4.72 -13.48
C ALA A 61 -1.04 4.74 -12.55
N GLU A 62 -2.22 4.57 -13.13
CA GLU A 62 -3.46 4.45 -12.38
C GLU A 62 -4.02 3.05 -12.57
N VAL A 63 -4.38 2.39 -11.48
CA VAL A 63 -4.93 1.04 -11.50
C VAL A 63 -6.28 1.08 -10.79
N ALA A 64 -7.36 0.93 -11.55
CA ALA A 64 -8.70 0.87 -10.97
C ALA A 64 -8.94 -0.52 -10.39
N LEU A 65 -9.34 -0.57 -9.12
CA LEU A 65 -9.61 -1.81 -8.40
C LEU A 65 -11.06 -1.81 -7.93
N ALA A 66 -11.82 -2.80 -8.37
CA ALA A 66 -13.13 -3.14 -7.82
C ALA A 66 -12.99 -4.35 -6.91
N ALA A 67 -14.06 -4.72 -6.21
CA ALA A 67 -14.04 -5.90 -5.32
C ALA A 67 -13.58 -7.14 -6.08
N GLY A 68 -12.57 -7.82 -5.57
CA GLY A 68 -11.95 -8.99 -6.17
C GLY A 68 -10.70 -8.69 -7.01
N ASP A 69 -10.42 -7.42 -7.31
CA ASP A 69 -9.22 -7.04 -8.05
C ASP A 69 -8.04 -6.82 -7.11
N TYR A 70 -6.84 -6.99 -7.65
CA TYR A 70 -5.62 -6.70 -6.89
C TYR A 70 -4.59 -6.00 -7.77
N ALA A 71 -3.64 -5.36 -7.10
CA ALA A 71 -2.48 -4.75 -7.76
C ALA A 71 -1.25 -4.99 -6.91
N ILE A 72 -0.09 -4.83 -7.53
CA ILE A 72 1.20 -4.95 -6.86
C ILE A 72 1.90 -3.61 -6.94
N ASN A 73 2.32 -3.08 -5.78
CA ASN A 73 3.22 -1.94 -5.70
C ASN A 73 4.64 -2.49 -5.65
N PRO A 74 5.47 -2.27 -6.69
CA PRO A 74 6.86 -2.73 -6.66
C PRO A 74 7.66 -2.05 -5.54
N PRO A 75 8.76 -2.66 -5.08
CA PRO A 75 9.63 -2.02 -4.09
C PRO A 75 10.12 -0.66 -4.59
N GLY A 76 10.13 0.34 -3.70
CA GLY A 76 10.63 1.66 -4.02
C GLY A 76 9.69 2.54 -4.86
N VAL A 77 8.52 2.03 -5.23
CA VAL A 77 7.52 2.79 -5.99
C VAL A 77 6.56 3.48 -5.02
N TRP A 78 6.47 4.80 -5.14
CA TRP A 78 5.51 5.57 -4.35
C TRP A 78 4.10 5.29 -4.83
N HIS A 79 3.16 5.13 -3.89
CA HIS A 79 1.76 4.90 -4.23
C HIS A 79 0.83 5.66 -3.30
N THR A 80 -0.34 5.96 -3.81
CA THR A 80 -1.44 6.58 -3.07
C THR A 80 -2.74 6.01 -3.63
N ALA A 81 -3.86 6.38 -3.06
CA ALA A 81 -5.16 5.88 -3.50
C ALA A 81 -6.21 6.97 -3.53
N ASP A 82 -7.02 6.98 -4.58
CA ASP A 82 -8.21 7.78 -4.70
C ASP A 82 -9.43 6.92 -4.40
N VAL A 83 -10.30 7.41 -3.53
CA VAL A 83 -11.52 6.71 -3.11
C VAL A 83 -12.69 7.67 -3.26
N ALA A 84 -13.60 7.37 -4.19
CA ALA A 84 -14.74 8.23 -4.47
C ALA A 84 -15.84 8.09 -3.41
N GLU A 85 -16.16 6.87 -3.00
CA GLU A 85 -17.21 6.60 -2.00
C GLU A 85 -16.65 5.81 -0.84
N SER A 86 -16.33 4.54 -1.08
CA SER A 86 -15.72 3.68 -0.07
C SER A 86 -14.93 2.56 -0.73
N ALA A 87 -13.92 2.07 -0.02
CA ALA A 87 -13.18 0.89 -0.41
C ALA A 87 -12.68 0.18 0.83
N THR A 88 -12.75 -1.15 0.82
CA THR A 88 -12.10 -1.99 1.81
C THR A 88 -11.02 -2.79 1.10
N ALA A 89 -9.80 -2.74 1.60
CA ALA A 89 -8.68 -3.42 0.96
C ALA A 89 -7.82 -4.14 1.98
N ILE A 90 -7.24 -5.27 1.54
CA ILE A 90 -6.23 -6.02 2.27
C ILE A 90 -4.87 -5.65 1.69
N PHE A 91 -3.92 -5.38 2.57
CA PHE A 91 -2.55 -5.03 2.23
C PHE A 91 -1.62 -6.12 2.76
N ILE A 92 -0.77 -6.65 1.89
CA ILE A 92 0.29 -7.59 2.26
C ILE A 92 1.60 -6.87 2.00
N THR A 93 2.25 -6.41 3.07
CA THR A 93 3.30 -5.40 2.99
C THR A 93 4.59 -5.88 3.65
N ALA A 94 5.72 -5.69 2.96
CA ALA A 94 7.03 -5.71 3.59
C ALA A 94 7.28 -4.32 4.18
N GLY A 95 6.86 -4.10 5.43
CA GLY A 95 6.75 -2.77 6.02
C GLY A 95 8.03 -2.17 6.55
N GLU A 96 9.14 -2.92 6.58
CA GLU A 96 10.40 -2.41 7.10
C GLU A 96 10.91 -1.22 6.26
N GLY A 97 11.19 -0.09 6.91
CA GLY A 97 11.68 1.10 6.23
C GLY A 97 10.63 1.86 5.44
N THR A 98 9.34 1.58 5.65
CA THR A 98 8.26 2.31 4.97
C THR A 98 8.43 3.82 5.12
N GLU A 99 8.29 4.54 4.01
CA GLU A 99 8.39 6.00 3.96
C GLU A 99 7.05 6.60 3.57
N HIS A 100 6.82 7.83 4.01
CA HIS A 100 5.63 8.60 3.71
C HIS A 100 6.02 9.97 3.20
N ARG A 101 5.19 10.56 2.34
CA ARG A 101 5.31 11.97 1.96
C ARG A 101 3.90 12.55 1.77
N PRO A 102 3.72 13.86 1.99
CA PRO A 102 2.42 14.50 1.77
C PRO A 102 1.99 14.42 0.31
N ARG A 103 0.68 14.34 0.15
CA ARG A 103 0.08 14.31 -1.17
C ARG A 103 -0.28 15.69 -1.67
#